data_9e79b86ce3f5ce68995add235618595f
#
_entry.id   9e79b86ce3f5ce68995add235618595f
#
_cell.length_a   1.000
_cell.length_b   1.000
_cell.length_c   1.000
_cell.angle_alpha   90.00
_cell.angle_beta   90.00
_cell.angle_gamma   90.00
#
_symmetry.space_group_name_H-M   'P 1'
#
loop_
_entity.id
_entity.type
_entity.pdbx_description
1 polymer ?
#
loop_
_entity_poly.entity_id
_entity_poly.type
_entity_poly.pdbx_seq_one_letter_code
_entity_poly.pdbx_strand_id
1 'polypeptide(L)'
;MSRVNLCQICQKKKFSNREVTGFIVYLLQKQRINIKQASDDLDISVHRAHNWYYRDTGMTAADLVKIMRKYDFVRQAIQSALPPEFR
;
A
#
# COMPACT_ATOMS: atom_id res chain seq x y z
N MET A 1 18.88 -6.00 4.19
CA MET A 1 17.60 -5.53 4.70
C MET A 1 16.49 -6.48 4.28
N SER A 2 15.75 -6.98 5.23
CA SER A 2 14.69 -7.90 4.91
C SER A 2 13.52 -7.16 4.25
N ARG A 3 12.94 -7.79 3.24
CA ARG A 3 11.74 -7.27 2.61
C ARG A 3 10.53 -7.82 3.34
N VAL A 4 9.62 -6.92 3.68
CA VAL A 4 8.35 -7.31 4.27
C VAL A 4 7.36 -7.44 3.13
N ASN A 5 6.67 -8.57 3.04
CA ASN A 5 5.62 -8.74 2.04
C ASN A 5 4.28 -8.95 2.75
N LEU A 6 3.21 -8.78 2.00
CA LEU A 6 1.88 -8.81 2.59
C LEU A 6 1.54 -10.19 3.17
N CYS A 7 2.03 -11.27 2.56
CA CYS A 7 1.82 -12.61 3.10
C CYS A 7 2.42 -12.76 4.50
N GLN A 8 3.65 -12.24 4.68
CA GLN A 8 4.28 -12.28 6.00
C GLN A 8 3.52 -11.45 7.01
N ILE A 9 3.03 -10.28 6.61
CA ILE A 9 2.23 -9.41 7.47
C ILE A 9 0.95 -10.12 7.88
N CYS A 10 0.25 -10.72 6.95
CA CYS A 10 -1.03 -11.38 7.21
C CYS A 10 -0.89 -12.64 8.07
N GLN A 11 0.28 -13.25 8.11
CA GLN A 11 0.53 -14.42 8.95
C GLN A 11 0.70 -14.06 10.42
N LYS A 12 0.96 -12.80 10.73
CA LYS A 12 1.05 -12.35 12.11
C LYS A 12 -0.34 -12.31 12.73
N LYS A 13 -0.42 -12.59 14.03
CA LYS A 13 -1.68 -12.45 14.76
C LYS A 13 -2.16 -11.00 14.78
N LYS A 14 -1.23 -10.07 14.79
CA LYS A 14 -1.53 -8.64 14.78
C LYS A 14 -0.67 -7.97 13.72
N PHE A 15 -1.28 -7.17 12.88
CA PHE A 15 -0.59 -6.32 11.94
C PHE A 15 -1.30 -4.97 11.89
N SER A 16 -0.54 -3.93 11.60
CA SER A 16 -1.04 -2.56 11.69
C SER A 16 -1.23 -1.93 10.33
N ASN A 17 -1.99 -0.82 10.31
CA ASN A 17 -2.11 0.00 9.11
C ASN A 17 -0.75 0.48 8.61
N ARG A 18 0.19 0.73 9.53
CA ARG A 18 1.54 1.15 9.17
C ARG A 18 2.28 0.08 8.37
N GLU A 19 2.15 -1.17 8.78
CA GLU A 19 2.80 -2.27 8.07
C GLU A 19 2.23 -2.45 6.68
N VAL A 20 0.90 -2.39 6.55
CA VAL A 20 0.25 -2.50 5.25
C VAL A 20 0.62 -1.31 4.37
N THR A 21 0.60 -0.09 4.93
CA THR A 21 1.00 1.11 4.21
C THR A 21 2.43 1.00 3.72
N GLY A 22 3.33 0.54 4.60
CA GLY A 22 4.74 0.35 4.22
C GLY A 22 4.93 -0.61 3.07
N PHE A 23 4.17 -1.70 3.07
CA PHE A 23 4.22 -2.66 1.96
C PHE A 23 3.76 -2.01 0.66
N ILE A 24 2.65 -1.26 0.70
CA ILE A 24 2.11 -0.60 -0.49
C ILE A 24 3.08 0.45 -1.01
N VAL A 25 3.65 1.26 -0.12
CA VAL A 25 4.66 2.26 -0.51
C VAL A 25 5.86 1.57 -1.17
N TYR A 26 6.29 0.44 -0.63
CA TYR A 26 7.36 -0.33 -1.25
C TYR A 26 7.01 -0.72 -2.70
N LEU A 27 5.78 -1.17 -2.93
CA LEU A 27 5.34 -1.51 -4.28
C LEU A 27 5.34 -0.29 -5.20
N LEU A 28 4.87 0.84 -4.71
CA LEU A 28 4.83 2.08 -5.49
C LEU A 28 6.25 2.52 -5.84
N GLN A 29 7.17 2.48 -4.89
CA GLN A 29 8.57 2.85 -5.11
C GLN A 29 9.23 1.91 -6.11
N LYS A 30 8.93 0.63 -6.03
CA LYS A 30 9.47 -0.35 -6.97
C LYS A 30 9.05 -0.05 -8.41
N GLN A 31 7.87 0.50 -8.59
CA GLN A 31 7.38 0.93 -9.90
C GLN A 31 7.76 2.37 -10.21
N ARG A 32 8.65 2.97 -9.41
CA ARG A 32 9.15 4.33 -9.59
C ARG A 32 8.06 5.40 -9.52
N ILE A 33 7.04 5.14 -8.74
CA ILE A 33 5.97 6.10 -8.51
C ILE A 33 6.37 6.94 -7.31
N ASN A 34 6.67 8.21 -7.54
CA ASN A 34 7.05 9.12 -6.46
C ASN A 34 5.82 9.76 -5.82
N ILE A 35 6.06 10.58 -4.80
CA ILE A 35 4.99 11.20 -4.03
C ILE A 35 4.09 12.06 -4.92
N LYS A 36 4.68 12.86 -5.81
CA LYS A 36 3.90 13.72 -6.69
C LYS A 36 3.04 12.91 -7.66
N GLN A 37 3.62 11.87 -8.22
CA GLN A 37 2.90 10.98 -9.13
C GLN A 37 1.72 10.33 -8.41
N ALA A 38 1.95 9.84 -7.20
CA ALA A 38 0.89 9.21 -6.42
C ALA A 38 -0.21 10.21 -6.09
N SER A 39 0.14 11.44 -5.70
CA SER A 39 -0.87 12.44 -5.36
C SER A 39 -1.72 12.81 -6.56
N ASP A 40 -1.11 12.94 -7.74
CA ASP A 40 -1.83 13.24 -8.97
C ASP A 40 -2.74 12.09 -9.38
N ASP A 41 -2.22 10.87 -9.35
CA ASP A 41 -2.96 9.70 -9.78
C ASP A 41 -4.15 9.39 -8.87
N LEU A 42 -3.99 9.62 -7.59
CA LEU A 42 -5.01 9.28 -6.60
C LEU A 42 -5.90 10.45 -6.21
N ASP A 43 -5.61 11.63 -6.75
CA ASP A 43 -6.35 12.86 -6.42
C ASP A 43 -6.35 13.12 -4.91
N ILE A 44 -5.16 13.06 -4.33
CA ILE A 44 -4.94 13.37 -2.91
C ILE A 44 -3.87 14.44 -2.79
N SER A 45 -3.76 15.04 -1.60
CA SER A 45 -2.75 16.08 -1.39
C SER A 45 -1.35 15.47 -1.38
N VAL A 46 -0.36 16.28 -1.80
CA VAL A 46 1.05 15.89 -1.74
C VAL A 46 1.45 15.61 -0.28
N HIS A 47 0.94 16.42 0.65
CA HIS A 47 1.22 16.24 2.08
C HIS A 47 0.77 14.85 2.57
N ARG A 48 -0.40 14.41 2.13
CA ARG A 48 -0.93 13.12 2.52
C ARG A 48 -0.07 11.97 1.98
N ALA A 49 0.32 12.06 0.71
CA ALA A 49 1.21 11.07 0.11
C ALA A 49 2.58 11.08 0.80
N HIS A 50 3.08 12.26 1.12
CA HIS A 50 4.35 12.39 1.84
C HIS A 50 4.30 11.67 3.19
N ASN A 51 3.18 11.77 3.90
CA ASN A 51 3.03 11.11 5.18
C ASN A 51 3.10 9.58 5.05
N TRP A 52 2.56 9.03 3.98
CA TRP A 52 2.67 7.59 3.73
C TRP A 52 4.13 7.17 3.50
N TYR A 53 4.88 7.97 2.75
CA TYR A 53 6.23 7.62 2.34
C TYR A 53 7.25 7.81 3.46
N TYR A 54 7.07 8.84 4.29
CA TYR A 54 8.12 9.24 5.21
C TYR A 54 7.72 9.28 6.68
N ARG A 55 6.44 9.30 7.00
CA ARG A 55 6.01 9.47 8.39
C ARG A 55 5.31 8.24 8.96
N ASP A 56 5.33 7.15 8.25
CA ASP A 56 4.70 5.91 8.69
C ASP A 56 3.23 6.06 9.07
N THR A 57 2.55 7.03 8.50
CA THR A 57 1.13 7.22 8.76
C THR A 57 0.34 6.17 7.99
N GLY A 58 -0.50 5.43 8.69
CA GLY A 58 -1.34 4.43 8.05
C GLY A 58 -2.36 5.07 7.13
N MET A 59 -2.54 4.51 5.94
CA MET A 59 -3.56 4.99 5.02
C MET A 59 -4.94 4.50 5.45
N THR A 60 -5.97 5.26 5.05
CA THR A 60 -7.35 4.87 5.36
C THR A 60 -7.82 3.78 4.41
N ALA A 61 -8.94 3.14 4.77
CA ALA A 61 -9.55 2.15 3.89
C ALA A 61 -9.94 2.77 2.54
N ALA A 62 -10.43 4.01 2.56
CA ALA A 62 -10.78 4.70 1.32
C ALA A 62 -9.55 4.92 0.43
N ASP A 63 -8.43 5.29 1.03
CA ASP A 63 -7.17 5.45 0.28
C ASP A 63 -6.71 4.13 -0.32
N LEU A 64 -6.82 3.06 0.43
CA LEU A 64 -6.45 1.73 -0.06
C LEU A 64 -7.28 1.34 -1.27
N VAL A 65 -8.59 1.57 -1.22
CA VAL A 65 -9.48 1.28 -2.34
C VAL A 65 -9.10 2.11 -3.57
N LYS A 66 -8.78 3.40 -3.38
CA LYS A 66 -8.34 4.25 -4.48
C LYS A 66 -7.08 3.68 -5.14
N ILE A 67 -6.12 3.26 -4.34
CA ILE A 67 -4.86 2.71 -4.83
C ILE A 67 -5.12 1.42 -5.60
N MET A 68 -5.95 0.54 -5.08
CA MET A 68 -6.27 -0.72 -5.74
C MET A 68 -6.98 -0.52 -7.06
N ARG A 69 -7.82 0.51 -7.16
CA ARG A 69 -8.52 0.82 -8.40
C ARG A 69 -7.60 1.44 -9.44
N LYS A 70 -6.62 2.22 -8.99
CA LYS A 70 -5.71 2.91 -9.91
C LYS A 70 -4.54 2.04 -10.35
N TYR A 71 -3.99 1.26 -9.41
CA TYR A 71 -2.78 0.47 -9.65
C TYR A 71 -3.11 -1.00 -9.56
N ASP A 72 -3.20 -1.64 -10.71
CA ASP A 72 -3.57 -3.05 -10.79
C ASP A 72 -2.56 -3.96 -10.09
N PHE A 73 -1.29 -3.60 -10.14
CA PHE A 73 -0.26 -4.41 -9.48
C PHE A 73 -0.43 -4.45 -7.96
N VAL A 74 -0.95 -3.36 -7.37
CA VAL A 74 -1.24 -3.36 -5.93
C VAL A 74 -2.42 -4.26 -5.63
N ARG A 75 -3.47 -4.17 -6.43
CA ARG A 75 -4.65 -5.03 -6.28
C ARG A 75 -4.26 -6.50 -6.38
N GLN A 76 -3.44 -6.85 -7.35
CA GLN A 76 -2.99 -8.23 -7.53
C GLN A 76 -2.17 -8.73 -6.35
N ALA A 77 -1.29 -7.88 -5.81
CA ALA A 77 -0.46 -8.25 -4.67
C ALA A 77 -1.32 -8.52 -3.44
N ILE A 78 -2.34 -7.71 -3.21
CA ILE A 78 -3.24 -7.89 -2.07
C ILE A 78 -4.08 -9.15 -2.25
N GLN A 79 -4.64 -9.37 -3.43
CA GLN A 79 -5.43 -10.56 -3.70
C GLN A 79 -4.63 -11.84 -3.53
N SER A 80 -3.37 -11.82 -3.91
CA SER A 80 -2.49 -12.99 -3.77
C SER A 80 -2.25 -13.37 -2.32
N ALA A 81 -2.36 -12.41 -1.41
CA ALA A 81 -2.15 -12.64 0.02
C ALA A 81 -3.42 -13.13 0.73
N LEU A 82 -4.58 -13.03 0.08
CA LEU A 82 -5.83 -13.46 0.68
C LEU A 82 -6.08 -14.95 0.43
N PRO A 83 -6.83 -15.63 1.34
CA PRO A 83 -7.24 -17.00 1.10
C PRO A 83 -8.08 -17.11 -0.18
N PRO A 84 -8.11 -18.30 -0.83
CA PRO A 84 -8.85 -18.45 -2.09
C PRO A 84 -10.32 -18.04 -2.04
N GLU A 85 -10.98 -18.20 -0.91
CA GLU A 85 -12.38 -17.84 -0.76
C GLU A 85 -12.65 -16.34 -0.82
N PHE A 86 -11.62 -15.52 -0.75
CA PHE A 86 -11.74 -14.05 -0.83
C PHE A 86 -11.24 -13.47 -2.13
N ARG A 87 -10.82 -14.30 -3.05
CA ARG A 87 -10.30 -13.83 -4.35
C ARG A 87 -11.36 -13.68 -5.40
#